data_fd0d4f6241f31713e3306e6d54ed0b82
#
_entry.id   fd0d4f6241f31713e3306e6d54ed0b82
#
_cell.length_a   1.000
_cell.length_b   1.000
_cell.length_c   1.000
_cell.angle_alpha   90.00
_cell.angle_beta   90.00
_cell.angle_gamma   90.00
#
_symmetry.space_group_name_H-M   'P 1'
#
loop_
_entity.id
_entity.type
_entity.pdbx_description
1 polymer ?
#
loop_
_entity_poly.entity_id
_entity_poly.type
_entity_poly.pdbx_seq_one_letter_code
_entity_poly.pdbx_strand_id
1 'polypeptide(L)'
;MFFPNRWKLREAALFILNTLLRDFNEVEQQVPLELATGFTECIRYCLHHEQDFLRARGYLVAGVLAQTAGEGFQQTAASYLEATLKAITGDASEVVQVACIRVLQDLLPALPSSITQPMQIPIISAVSEFASAHDLRDGTDNDDLKVTLAETLRDTIMVESNVVLSSPALDVLFNVASNGASNFHLVMIVTEAFEDIVQMISQQGTDAYVRLCEKVLPSLTGAIDVGNLTQESALTVLAADLLRALAENGSEPLPNGFVASVMPKLNRLLLGSVDAELIRPATLAVRHILAHDFNQFLAWREPDEGKVALETVLVIIDRLLGPSVDDSAAGEVGQLAAELVEKAGSEKLGPYLPQLLQAVAQRLATAQEAPFIQSLILVFARLTLVSAREVVDFLAQVDLGGQSGLNVVLSKWLENSVNFAGYDEIKQNIIALIKLYNLEDGRVAQVQVKGDLVIQDTGRIKTRSQARANPDQYTNVPAHVKIIKVLVEELASASGNGDVDAAAAAGLEEEGSDDDDWEDVPSNILDLSLGVTKQELMAYGEGGTESTFGVRKRDDETQGFLLQFFQEASTKPGFQELFATLTPSEQDKLRNLG
;
A
#
# COMPACT_ATOMS: atom_id res chain seq x y z
N MET A 1 43.56 -42.21 -13.74
CA MET A 1 42.27 -42.69 -13.23
C MET A 1 41.31 -41.49 -13.16
N PHE A 2 40.40 -41.38 -14.12
CA PHE A 2 39.32 -40.39 -14.07
C PHE A 2 38.29 -40.89 -13.09
N PHE A 3 38.10 -40.20 -11.98
CA PHE A 3 36.98 -40.42 -11.07
C PHE A 3 35.74 -39.67 -11.60
N PRO A 4 34.76 -40.38 -12.18
CA PRO A 4 33.62 -39.75 -12.86
C PRO A 4 32.71 -38.90 -11.92
N ASN A 5 32.84 -39.06 -10.60
CA ASN A 5 32.00 -38.36 -9.61
C ASN A 5 32.67 -37.17 -8.92
N ARG A 6 33.85 -36.70 -9.36
CA ARG A 6 34.50 -35.53 -8.73
C ARG A 6 33.73 -34.21 -8.91
N TRP A 7 32.86 -34.12 -9.90
CA TRP A 7 32.05 -32.95 -10.13
C TRP A 7 31.04 -32.71 -8.98
N LYS A 8 30.45 -33.76 -8.39
CA LYS A 8 29.55 -33.66 -7.24
C LYS A 8 30.19 -33.04 -6.01
N LEU A 9 31.44 -33.39 -5.72
CA LEU A 9 32.22 -32.80 -4.64
C LEU A 9 32.52 -31.33 -4.89
N ARG A 10 32.76 -30.95 -6.13
CA ARG A 10 33.00 -29.56 -6.51
C ARG A 10 31.70 -28.74 -6.41
N GLU A 11 30.58 -29.31 -6.89
CA GLU A 11 29.27 -28.68 -6.77
C GLU A 11 28.91 -28.43 -5.28
N ALA A 12 29.08 -29.45 -4.43
CA ALA A 12 28.87 -29.33 -2.99
C ALA A 12 29.80 -28.27 -2.34
N ALA A 13 31.06 -28.22 -2.73
CA ALA A 13 31.99 -27.19 -2.23
C ALA A 13 31.57 -25.78 -2.67
N LEU A 14 31.13 -25.62 -3.93
CA LEU A 14 30.60 -24.35 -4.43
C LEU A 14 29.27 -23.97 -3.77
N PHE A 15 28.42 -24.95 -3.44
CA PHE A 15 27.20 -24.69 -2.66
C PHE A 15 27.52 -24.09 -1.29
N ILE A 16 28.46 -24.69 -0.55
CA ILE A 16 28.93 -24.18 0.73
C ILE A 16 29.54 -22.78 0.56
N LEU A 17 30.37 -22.58 -0.47
CA LEU A 17 30.95 -21.27 -0.76
C LEU A 17 29.87 -20.23 -1.05
N ASN A 18 28.85 -20.57 -1.86
CA ASN A 18 27.73 -19.68 -2.17
C ASN A 18 26.98 -19.25 -0.90
N THR A 19 26.69 -20.20 0.02
CA THR A 19 26.05 -19.90 1.29
C THR A 19 26.90 -18.97 2.15
N LEU A 20 28.18 -19.29 2.32
CA LEU A 20 29.12 -18.45 3.09
C LEU A 20 29.25 -17.03 2.50
N LEU A 21 29.26 -16.89 1.19
CA LEU A 21 29.32 -15.58 0.54
C LEU A 21 28.01 -14.78 0.74
N ARG A 22 26.86 -15.45 0.76
CA ARG A 22 25.59 -14.81 1.09
C ARG A 22 25.57 -14.32 2.53
N ASP A 23 26.00 -15.16 3.48
CA ASP A 23 26.14 -14.78 4.90
C ASP A 23 27.07 -13.56 5.06
N PHE A 24 28.18 -13.50 4.29
CA PHE A 24 29.08 -12.33 4.28
C PHE A 24 28.39 -11.07 3.74
N ASN A 25 27.58 -11.20 2.70
CA ASN A 25 26.83 -10.09 2.14
C ASN A 25 25.77 -9.57 3.11
N GLU A 26 25.06 -10.45 3.80
CA GLU A 26 24.04 -10.09 4.81
C GLU A 26 24.61 -9.30 5.99
N VAL A 27 25.85 -9.57 6.38
CA VAL A 27 26.55 -8.81 7.43
C VAL A 27 27.42 -7.66 6.88
N GLU A 28 27.22 -7.29 5.61
CA GLU A 28 27.93 -6.20 4.92
C GLU A 28 29.48 -6.37 4.94
N GLN A 29 29.97 -7.59 5.02
CA GLN A 29 31.40 -7.88 4.98
C GLN A 29 31.89 -8.12 3.56
N GLN A 30 33.04 -7.56 3.24
CA GLN A 30 33.66 -7.77 1.93
C GLN A 30 34.70 -8.91 1.98
N VAL A 31 34.71 -9.72 0.93
CA VAL A 31 35.75 -10.71 0.70
C VAL A 31 37.03 -10.01 0.23
N PRO A 32 38.20 -10.31 0.80
CA PRO A 32 39.47 -9.75 0.31
C PRO A 32 39.66 -10.01 -1.21
N LEU A 33 40.05 -8.97 -1.95
CA LEU A 33 40.20 -9.03 -3.40
C LEU A 33 41.13 -10.16 -3.89
N GLU A 34 42.20 -10.43 -3.14
CA GLU A 34 43.13 -11.55 -3.48
C GLU A 34 42.43 -12.90 -3.42
N LEU A 35 41.55 -13.10 -2.40
CA LEU A 35 40.77 -14.32 -2.27
C LEU A 35 39.72 -14.44 -3.36
N ALA A 36 38.98 -13.35 -3.64
CA ALA A 36 38.01 -13.29 -4.71
C ALA A 36 38.65 -13.59 -6.07
N THR A 37 39.80 -13.00 -6.35
CA THR A 37 40.59 -13.29 -7.57
C THR A 37 41.02 -14.75 -7.63
N GLY A 38 41.38 -15.35 -6.50
CA GLY A 38 41.74 -16.77 -6.41
C GLY A 38 40.60 -17.72 -6.83
N PHE A 39 39.36 -17.36 -6.63
CA PHE A 39 38.19 -18.15 -7.06
C PHE A 39 37.89 -18.06 -8.56
N THR A 40 38.38 -17.04 -9.26
CA THR A 40 38.07 -16.78 -10.68
C THR A 40 38.37 -17.94 -11.59
N GLU A 41 39.52 -18.60 -11.44
CA GLU A 41 39.90 -19.75 -12.25
C GLU A 41 39.02 -20.99 -11.97
N CYS A 42 38.63 -21.18 -10.71
CA CYS A 42 37.71 -22.26 -10.34
C CYS A 42 36.34 -22.05 -10.97
N ILE A 43 35.80 -20.82 -10.87
CA ILE A 43 34.50 -20.43 -11.46
C ILE A 43 34.58 -20.61 -12.98
N ARG A 44 35.60 -20.09 -13.67
CA ARG A 44 35.79 -20.24 -15.11
C ARG A 44 35.78 -21.70 -15.55
N TYR A 45 36.46 -22.57 -14.81
CA TYR A 45 36.44 -24.01 -15.06
C TYR A 45 35.02 -24.59 -14.97
N CYS A 46 34.23 -24.15 -13.95
CA CYS A 46 32.87 -24.64 -13.73
C CYS A 46 31.93 -24.18 -14.84
N LEU A 47 32.03 -22.93 -15.29
CA LEU A 47 31.17 -22.38 -16.34
C LEU A 47 31.27 -23.11 -17.69
N HIS A 48 32.42 -23.80 -17.95
CA HIS A 48 32.65 -24.56 -19.18
C HIS A 48 32.61 -26.09 -18.98
N HIS A 49 32.10 -26.55 -17.83
CA HIS A 49 32.06 -27.98 -17.51
C HIS A 49 30.90 -28.67 -18.23
N GLU A 50 31.06 -29.96 -18.55
CA GLU A 50 30.05 -30.79 -19.23
C GLU A 50 28.77 -30.97 -18.38
N GLN A 51 28.88 -30.97 -17.04
CA GLN A 51 27.77 -31.15 -16.12
C GLN A 51 27.05 -29.81 -15.87
N ASP A 52 25.79 -29.79 -16.21
CA ASP A 52 24.92 -28.61 -16.11
C ASP A 52 24.76 -28.07 -14.67
N PHE A 53 24.53 -28.93 -13.67
CA PHE A 53 24.47 -28.53 -12.27
C PHE A 53 25.73 -27.80 -11.79
N LEU A 54 26.92 -28.23 -12.28
CA LEU A 54 28.16 -27.55 -11.93
C LEU A 54 28.31 -26.21 -12.64
N ARG A 55 27.83 -26.10 -13.90
CA ARG A 55 27.77 -24.79 -14.60
C ARG A 55 26.83 -23.85 -13.90
N ALA A 56 25.60 -24.29 -13.59
CA ALA A 56 24.61 -23.51 -12.88
C ALA A 56 25.14 -22.97 -11.54
N ARG A 57 25.75 -23.85 -10.73
CA ARG A 57 26.36 -23.44 -9.45
C ARG A 57 27.50 -22.47 -9.65
N GLY A 58 28.30 -22.64 -10.71
CA GLY A 58 29.39 -21.72 -11.06
C GLY A 58 28.89 -20.30 -11.33
N TYR A 59 27.76 -20.14 -12.06
CA TYR A 59 27.13 -18.84 -12.29
C TYR A 59 26.62 -18.22 -10.97
N LEU A 60 25.90 -18.97 -10.15
CA LEU A 60 25.38 -18.47 -8.86
C LEU A 60 26.51 -17.97 -7.94
N VAL A 61 27.62 -18.73 -7.84
CA VAL A 61 28.78 -18.29 -7.05
C VAL A 61 29.42 -17.03 -7.64
N ALA A 62 29.49 -16.94 -8.99
CA ALA A 62 30.06 -15.77 -9.66
C ALA A 62 29.29 -14.46 -9.30
N GLY A 63 27.95 -14.52 -9.23
CA GLY A 63 27.11 -13.39 -8.85
C GLY A 63 27.35 -12.95 -7.42
N VAL A 64 27.19 -13.85 -6.45
CA VAL A 64 27.37 -13.51 -5.04
C VAL A 64 28.82 -13.05 -4.74
N LEU A 65 29.82 -13.65 -5.41
CA LEU A 65 31.20 -13.20 -5.30
C LEU A 65 31.38 -11.78 -5.83
N ALA A 66 30.68 -11.42 -6.91
CA ALA A 66 30.72 -10.05 -7.44
C ALA A 66 30.17 -9.03 -6.45
N GLN A 67 29.09 -9.35 -5.72
CA GLN A 67 28.53 -8.50 -4.67
C GLN A 67 29.50 -8.32 -3.50
N THR A 68 30.12 -9.41 -3.06
CA THR A 68 30.95 -9.42 -1.84
C THR A 68 32.40 -8.97 -2.05
N ALA A 69 32.91 -8.95 -3.29
CA ALA A 69 34.31 -8.61 -3.57
C ALA A 69 34.60 -7.12 -3.73
N GLY A 70 33.59 -6.27 -3.77
CA GLY A 70 33.73 -4.81 -3.85
C GLY A 70 34.27 -4.28 -5.18
N GLU A 71 34.58 -2.99 -5.21
CA GLU A 71 34.89 -2.24 -6.44
C GLU A 71 36.09 -2.79 -7.24
N GLY A 72 37.09 -3.35 -6.59
CA GLY A 72 38.27 -3.91 -7.26
C GLY A 72 37.96 -5.11 -8.16
N PHE A 73 36.79 -5.74 -8.01
CA PHE A 73 36.36 -6.91 -8.75
C PHE A 73 35.43 -6.61 -9.95
N GLN A 74 35.03 -5.36 -10.15
CA GLN A 74 34.02 -4.94 -11.14
C GLN A 74 34.34 -5.38 -12.58
N GLN A 75 35.60 -5.37 -13.01
CA GLN A 75 35.97 -5.82 -14.36
C GLN A 75 35.73 -7.32 -14.54
N THR A 76 35.99 -8.10 -13.51
CA THR A 76 35.72 -9.56 -13.52
C THR A 76 34.22 -9.80 -13.46
N ALA A 77 33.50 -9.08 -12.64
CA ALA A 77 32.03 -9.14 -12.56
C ALA A 77 31.37 -8.78 -13.90
N ALA A 78 31.87 -7.77 -14.61
CA ALA A 78 31.39 -7.43 -15.95
C ALA A 78 31.59 -8.60 -16.95
N SER A 79 32.70 -9.30 -16.86
CA SER A 79 32.92 -10.50 -17.69
C SER A 79 31.97 -11.65 -17.35
N TYR A 80 31.57 -11.76 -16.08
CA TYR A 80 30.52 -12.71 -15.66
C TYR A 80 29.16 -12.34 -16.19
N LEU A 81 28.80 -11.03 -16.20
CA LEU A 81 27.56 -10.55 -16.79
C LEU A 81 27.46 -10.90 -18.28
N GLU A 82 28.54 -10.69 -19.06
CA GLU A 82 28.58 -11.07 -20.48
C GLU A 82 28.45 -12.59 -20.69
N ALA A 83 29.12 -13.39 -19.84
CA ALA A 83 29.02 -14.84 -19.90
C ALA A 83 27.61 -15.34 -19.55
N THR A 84 26.99 -14.72 -18.54
CA THR A 84 25.62 -15.00 -18.10
C THR A 84 24.62 -14.76 -19.23
N LEU A 85 24.69 -13.61 -19.89
CA LEU A 85 23.80 -13.28 -21.01
C LEU A 85 23.92 -14.28 -22.17
N LYS A 86 25.13 -14.68 -22.51
CA LYS A 86 25.36 -15.71 -23.55
C LYS A 86 24.78 -17.07 -23.16
N ALA A 87 24.79 -17.41 -21.87
CA ALA A 87 24.30 -18.69 -21.39
C ALA A 87 22.74 -18.72 -21.28
N ILE A 88 22.09 -17.63 -21.01
CA ILE A 88 20.60 -17.57 -20.95
C ILE A 88 19.99 -18.06 -22.27
N THR A 89 20.53 -17.66 -23.41
CA THR A 89 19.98 -18.03 -24.72
C THR A 89 20.76 -19.17 -25.40
N GLY A 90 22.00 -19.46 -25.00
CA GLY A 90 22.89 -20.37 -25.69
C GLY A 90 23.17 -21.70 -24.99
N ASP A 91 22.89 -21.84 -23.68
CA ASP A 91 23.07 -23.12 -22.99
C ASP A 91 21.90 -24.08 -23.30
N ALA A 92 22.20 -25.35 -23.50
CA ALA A 92 21.19 -26.37 -23.78
C ALA A 92 20.41 -26.83 -22.54
N SER A 93 20.87 -26.47 -21.34
CA SER A 93 20.26 -26.87 -20.07
C SER A 93 19.43 -25.73 -19.48
N GLU A 94 18.15 -25.97 -19.30
CA GLU A 94 17.21 -25.04 -18.63
C GLU A 94 17.67 -24.68 -17.20
N VAL A 95 18.25 -25.65 -16.47
CA VAL A 95 18.81 -25.43 -15.13
C VAL A 95 19.91 -24.35 -15.14
N VAL A 96 20.73 -24.32 -16.18
CA VAL A 96 21.78 -23.30 -16.35
C VAL A 96 21.15 -21.96 -16.73
N GLN A 97 20.19 -21.97 -17.65
CA GLN A 97 19.49 -20.75 -18.08
C GLN A 97 18.78 -20.06 -16.92
N VAL A 98 18.02 -20.81 -16.09
CA VAL A 98 17.35 -20.30 -14.90
C VAL A 98 18.34 -19.76 -13.86
N ALA A 99 19.45 -20.49 -13.62
CA ALA A 99 20.51 -20.00 -12.74
C ALA A 99 21.14 -18.71 -13.25
N CYS A 100 21.30 -18.57 -14.57
CA CYS A 100 21.81 -17.35 -15.21
C CYS A 100 20.83 -16.18 -15.08
N ILE A 101 19.52 -16.41 -15.18
CA ILE A 101 18.50 -15.37 -14.94
C ILE A 101 18.56 -14.91 -13.49
N ARG A 102 18.60 -15.84 -12.54
CA ARG A 102 18.67 -15.51 -11.10
C ARG A 102 19.95 -14.74 -10.74
N VAL A 103 21.08 -15.08 -11.33
CA VAL A 103 22.36 -14.42 -11.03
C VAL A 103 22.42 -12.97 -11.50
N LEU A 104 21.53 -12.54 -12.40
CA LEU A 104 21.43 -11.14 -12.79
C LEU A 104 21.03 -10.25 -11.60
N GLN A 105 20.22 -10.77 -10.66
CA GLN A 105 19.83 -10.06 -9.44
C GLN A 105 21.05 -9.77 -8.52
N ASP A 106 22.07 -10.65 -8.54
CA ASP A 106 23.31 -10.45 -7.82
C ASP A 106 24.30 -9.54 -8.58
N LEU A 107 24.35 -9.65 -9.92
CA LEU A 107 25.33 -8.93 -10.74
C LEU A 107 24.96 -7.47 -11.01
N LEU A 108 23.66 -7.15 -11.14
CA LEU A 108 23.21 -5.79 -11.43
C LEU A 108 23.59 -4.79 -10.32
N PRO A 109 23.31 -5.05 -9.03
CA PRO A 109 23.71 -4.14 -7.96
C PRO A 109 25.22 -4.11 -7.71
N ALA A 110 25.96 -5.17 -8.08
CA ALA A 110 27.41 -5.25 -7.91
C ALA A 110 28.21 -4.40 -8.92
N LEU A 111 27.55 -3.94 -9.98
CA LEU A 111 28.20 -3.24 -11.09
C LEU A 111 27.73 -1.78 -11.17
N PRO A 112 28.62 -0.85 -11.55
CA PRO A 112 28.26 0.54 -11.73
C PRO A 112 27.30 0.74 -12.92
N SER A 113 26.46 1.77 -12.85
CA SER A 113 25.47 2.09 -13.87
C SER A 113 26.06 2.25 -15.27
N SER A 114 27.31 2.71 -15.38
CA SER A 114 28.03 2.82 -16.66
C SER A 114 28.21 1.47 -17.39
N ILE A 115 28.18 0.35 -16.66
CA ILE A 115 28.26 -1.01 -17.21
C ILE A 115 26.84 -1.60 -17.36
N THR A 116 25.98 -1.43 -16.36
CA THR A 116 24.67 -2.08 -16.35
C THR A 116 23.66 -1.40 -17.27
N GLN A 117 23.68 -0.10 -17.41
CA GLN A 117 22.75 0.65 -18.27
C GLN A 117 22.80 0.22 -19.76
N PRO A 118 23.97 0.08 -20.42
CA PRO A 118 24.01 -0.44 -21.79
C PRO A 118 23.55 -1.89 -21.92
N MET A 119 23.55 -2.65 -20.81
CA MET A 119 23.21 -4.07 -20.81
C MET A 119 21.72 -4.33 -20.56
N GLN A 120 20.92 -3.31 -20.18
CA GLN A 120 19.49 -3.48 -19.92
C GLN A 120 18.73 -4.07 -21.10
N ILE A 121 18.87 -3.51 -22.30
CA ILE A 121 18.18 -4.02 -23.50
C ILE A 121 18.64 -5.45 -23.85
N PRO A 122 19.92 -5.80 -23.86
CA PRO A 122 20.37 -7.17 -23.98
C PRO A 122 19.78 -8.14 -22.95
N ILE A 123 19.70 -7.73 -21.67
CA ILE A 123 19.11 -8.55 -20.60
C ILE A 123 17.61 -8.77 -20.86
N ILE A 124 16.85 -7.69 -21.10
CA ILE A 124 15.42 -7.78 -21.39
C ILE A 124 15.16 -8.68 -22.60
N SER A 125 15.99 -8.58 -23.64
CA SER A 125 15.85 -9.41 -24.84
C SER A 125 16.12 -10.89 -24.53
N ALA A 126 17.15 -11.19 -23.76
CA ALA A 126 17.48 -12.57 -23.37
C ALA A 126 16.40 -13.19 -22.49
N VAL A 127 15.87 -12.43 -21.51
CA VAL A 127 14.76 -12.86 -20.64
C VAL A 127 13.48 -13.05 -21.46
N SER A 128 13.19 -12.15 -22.42
CA SER A 128 12.05 -12.26 -23.32
C SER A 128 12.12 -13.51 -24.21
N GLU A 129 13.30 -13.80 -24.77
CA GLU A 129 13.53 -15.01 -25.57
C GLU A 129 13.34 -16.28 -24.73
N PHE A 130 13.91 -16.31 -23.52
CA PHE A 130 13.71 -17.41 -22.59
C PHE A 130 12.23 -17.60 -22.25
N ALA A 131 11.52 -16.54 -21.84
CA ALA A 131 10.11 -16.60 -21.47
C ALA A 131 9.21 -17.04 -22.64
N SER A 132 9.60 -16.72 -23.87
CA SER A 132 8.86 -17.13 -25.09
C SER A 132 9.13 -18.59 -25.48
N ALA A 133 10.30 -19.13 -25.14
CA ALA A 133 10.69 -20.51 -25.42
C ALA A 133 10.08 -21.51 -24.43
N HIS A 134 9.67 -21.06 -23.23
CA HIS A 134 9.15 -21.91 -22.16
C HIS A 134 7.65 -21.65 -21.96
N ASP A 135 6.87 -22.72 -21.73
CA ASP A 135 5.44 -22.58 -21.43
C ASP A 135 5.25 -22.17 -19.97
N LEU A 136 5.06 -20.87 -19.74
CA LEU A 136 4.81 -20.30 -18.40
C LEU A 136 3.40 -20.64 -17.86
N ARG A 137 2.51 -21.23 -18.67
CA ARG A 137 1.13 -21.56 -18.29
C ARG A 137 1.01 -22.83 -17.47
N ASP A 138 2.02 -23.72 -17.54
CA ASP A 138 1.98 -25.01 -16.86
C ASP A 138 2.29 -24.88 -15.36
N GLY A 139 1.24 -25.01 -14.55
CA GLY A 139 1.22 -25.49 -13.16
C GLY A 139 2.00 -24.67 -12.12
N THR A 140 1.80 -25.10 -10.88
CA THR A 140 2.47 -24.57 -9.68
C THR A 140 4.00 -24.81 -9.69
N ASP A 141 4.50 -25.77 -10.48
CA ASP A 141 5.92 -26.07 -10.55
C ASP A 141 6.78 -24.92 -11.16
N ASN A 142 6.13 -23.98 -11.87
CA ASN A 142 6.79 -22.83 -12.50
C ASN A 142 6.59 -21.51 -11.74
N ASP A 143 5.99 -21.51 -10.56
CA ASP A 143 5.71 -20.27 -9.82
C ASP A 143 7.00 -19.58 -9.36
N ASP A 144 7.99 -20.33 -8.86
CA ASP A 144 9.31 -19.79 -8.51
C ASP A 144 10.04 -19.20 -9.72
N LEU A 145 9.88 -19.82 -10.90
CA LEU A 145 10.45 -19.30 -12.14
C LEU A 145 9.81 -17.97 -12.53
N LYS A 146 8.48 -17.86 -12.46
CA LYS A 146 7.76 -16.62 -12.76
C LYS A 146 8.19 -15.48 -11.83
N VAL A 147 8.32 -15.78 -10.53
CA VAL A 147 8.83 -14.83 -9.53
C VAL A 147 10.25 -14.39 -9.90
N THR A 148 11.15 -15.33 -10.16
CA THR A 148 12.54 -15.03 -10.56
C THR A 148 12.61 -14.15 -11.82
N LEU A 149 11.75 -14.42 -12.82
CA LEU A 149 11.67 -13.60 -14.03
C LEU A 149 11.19 -12.18 -13.75
N ALA A 150 10.16 -12.03 -12.91
CA ALA A 150 9.61 -10.72 -12.54
C ALA A 150 10.62 -9.89 -11.74
N GLU A 151 11.27 -10.47 -10.74
CA GLU A 151 12.33 -9.83 -9.96
C GLU A 151 13.49 -9.37 -10.84
N THR A 152 13.97 -10.27 -11.72
CA THR A 152 15.07 -9.93 -12.64
C THR A 152 14.69 -8.80 -13.60
N LEU A 153 13.46 -8.80 -14.11
CA LEU A 153 12.96 -7.72 -14.96
C LEU A 153 12.83 -6.41 -14.18
N ARG A 154 12.28 -6.45 -12.96
CA ARG A 154 12.21 -5.31 -12.05
C ARG A 154 13.60 -4.71 -11.83
N ASP A 155 14.55 -5.51 -11.36
CA ASP A 155 15.90 -5.05 -11.06
C ASP A 155 16.61 -4.50 -12.31
N THR A 156 16.38 -5.12 -13.48
CA THR A 156 16.90 -4.62 -14.76
C THR A 156 16.28 -3.26 -15.13
N ILE A 157 14.98 -3.09 -14.96
CA ILE A 157 14.27 -1.84 -15.26
C ILE A 157 14.72 -0.72 -14.31
N MET A 158 14.93 -1.04 -13.03
CA MET A 158 15.31 -0.06 -12.00
C MET A 158 16.73 0.50 -12.19
N VAL A 159 17.59 -0.10 -13.00
CA VAL A 159 18.89 0.50 -13.37
C VAL A 159 18.68 1.87 -14.05
N GLU A 160 17.76 1.96 -15.02
CA GLU A 160 17.33 3.19 -15.69
C GLU A 160 15.91 2.98 -16.23
N SER A 161 14.90 3.54 -15.55
CA SER A 161 13.47 3.30 -15.83
C SER A 161 13.03 3.68 -17.26
N ASN A 162 13.73 4.59 -17.91
CA ASN A 162 13.47 5.01 -19.30
C ASN A 162 13.52 3.86 -20.32
N VAL A 163 14.19 2.76 -19.97
CA VAL A 163 14.25 1.56 -20.83
C VAL A 163 12.87 1.04 -21.17
N VAL A 164 11.87 1.20 -20.31
CA VAL A 164 10.50 0.74 -20.54
C VAL A 164 9.83 1.44 -21.72
N LEU A 165 10.21 2.68 -22.02
CA LEU A 165 9.65 3.44 -23.14
C LEU A 165 10.21 3.01 -24.50
N SER A 166 11.38 2.37 -24.53
CA SER A 166 12.11 2.01 -25.76
C SER A 166 12.27 0.51 -25.97
N SER A 167 11.89 -0.33 -25.02
CA SER A 167 12.06 -1.79 -25.06
C SER A 167 10.76 -2.53 -24.75
N PRO A 168 10.64 -3.84 -24.97
CA PRO A 168 9.48 -4.65 -24.62
C PRO A 168 9.40 -5.02 -23.13
N ALA A 169 10.15 -4.37 -22.23
CA ALA A 169 10.28 -4.77 -20.83
C ALA A 169 8.92 -4.94 -20.13
N LEU A 170 8.01 -3.98 -20.28
CA LEU A 170 6.67 -4.06 -19.68
C LEU A 170 5.81 -5.14 -20.34
N ASP A 171 5.93 -5.37 -21.65
CA ASP A 171 5.20 -6.43 -22.33
C ASP A 171 5.62 -7.81 -21.81
N VAL A 172 6.92 -8.01 -21.54
CA VAL A 172 7.45 -9.24 -20.95
C VAL A 172 6.99 -9.38 -19.50
N LEU A 173 7.07 -8.31 -18.70
CA LEU A 173 6.62 -8.32 -17.31
C LEU A 173 5.13 -8.65 -17.20
N PHE A 174 4.29 -8.04 -18.03
CA PHE A 174 2.86 -8.31 -18.06
C PHE A 174 2.52 -9.71 -18.58
N ASN A 175 3.31 -10.25 -19.51
CA ASN A 175 3.16 -11.62 -19.96
C ASN A 175 3.47 -12.61 -18.82
N VAL A 176 4.54 -12.40 -18.07
CA VAL A 176 4.88 -13.23 -16.89
C VAL A 176 3.76 -13.12 -15.86
N ALA A 177 3.31 -11.90 -15.53
CA ALA A 177 2.25 -11.64 -14.57
C ALA A 177 0.91 -12.28 -14.98
N SER A 178 0.52 -12.20 -16.26
CA SER A 178 -0.74 -12.77 -16.74
C SER A 178 -0.80 -14.29 -16.65
N ASN A 179 0.35 -14.95 -16.75
CA ASN A 179 0.48 -16.42 -16.60
C ASN A 179 0.60 -16.86 -15.14
N GLY A 180 0.73 -15.94 -14.20
CA GLY A 180 0.86 -16.22 -12.76
C GLY A 180 0.01 -15.32 -11.87
N ALA A 181 -1.06 -14.71 -12.38
CA ALA A 181 -1.88 -13.73 -11.66
C ALA A 181 -2.53 -14.27 -10.37
N SER A 182 -2.62 -15.58 -10.19
CA SER A 182 -3.08 -16.21 -8.94
C SER A 182 -1.97 -16.35 -7.87
N ASN A 183 -0.72 -16.11 -8.22
CA ASN A 183 0.39 -16.13 -7.27
C ASN A 183 0.53 -14.75 -6.61
N PHE A 184 0.17 -14.68 -5.33
CA PHE A 184 0.18 -13.43 -4.56
C PHE A 184 1.57 -12.75 -4.55
N HIS A 185 2.64 -13.51 -4.37
CA HIS A 185 4.00 -12.96 -4.33
C HIS A 185 4.41 -12.34 -5.67
N LEU A 186 4.11 -13.02 -6.77
CA LEU A 186 4.34 -12.48 -8.11
C LEU A 186 3.55 -11.19 -8.35
N VAL A 187 2.27 -11.19 -7.99
CA VAL A 187 1.39 -10.00 -8.13
C VAL A 187 1.96 -8.82 -7.34
N MET A 188 2.40 -9.05 -6.11
CA MET A 188 3.01 -8.01 -5.28
C MET A 188 4.25 -7.40 -5.94
N ILE A 189 5.20 -8.24 -6.40
CA ILE A 189 6.41 -7.77 -7.09
C ILE A 189 6.07 -6.94 -8.33
N VAL A 190 5.12 -7.40 -9.14
CA VAL A 190 4.74 -6.72 -10.38
C VAL A 190 4.05 -5.40 -10.11
N THR A 191 3.18 -5.35 -9.08
CA THR A 191 2.46 -4.12 -8.71
C THR A 191 3.43 -3.07 -8.16
N GLU A 192 4.30 -3.44 -7.23
CA GLU A 192 5.33 -2.55 -6.68
C GLU A 192 6.27 -2.03 -7.78
N ALA A 193 6.78 -2.94 -8.63
CA ALA A 193 7.65 -2.55 -9.73
C ALA A 193 6.95 -1.57 -10.69
N PHE A 194 5.67 -1.79 -10.97
CA PHE A 194 4.92 -0.91 -11.85
C PHE A 194 4.64 0.45 -11.22
N GLU A 195 4.31 0.51 -9.93
CA GLU A 195 4.16 1.76 -9.18
C GLU A 195 5.43 2.60 -9.24
N ASP A 196 6.58 2.00 -8.93
CA ASP A 196 7.89 2.67 -9.02
C ASP A 196 8.18 3.17 -10.43
N ILE A 197 7.93 2.36 -11.46
CA ILE A 197 8.11 2.73 -12.87
C ILE A 197 7.25 3.95 -13.21
N VAL A 198 5.96 3.91 -12.88
CA VAL A 198 5.02 5.00 -13.19
C VAL A 198 5.45 6.28 -12.49
N GLN A 199 5.83 6.19 -11.21
CA GLN A 199 6.30 7.32 -10.43
C GLN A 199 7.58 7.94 -11.04
N MET A 200 8.58 7.12 -11.36
CA MET A 200 9.83 7.59 -11.96
C MET A 200 9.62 8.23 -13.35
N ILE A 201 8.77 7.62 -14.18
CA ILE A 201 8.49 8.15 -15.53
C ILE A 201 7.66 9.43 -15.46
N SER A 202 6.68 9.50 -14.56
CA SER A 202 5.86 10.70 -14.35
C SER A 202 6.70 11.90 -13.91
N GLN A 203 7.70 11.68 -13.04
CA GLN A 203 8.65 12.73 -12.60
C GLN A 203 9.53 13.28 -13.73
N GLN A 204 9.69 12.54 -14.83
CA GLN A 204 10.45 13.04 -16.00
C GLN A 204 9.65 14.01 -16.86
N GLY A 205 8.35 14.11 -16.65
CA GLY A 205 7.45 15.05 -17.32
C GLY A 205 6.36 14.41 -18.13
N THR A 206 5.42 15.25 -18.56
CA THR A 206 4.18 14.85 -19.23
C THR A 206 4.41 14.01 -20.49
N ASP A 207 5.40 14.34 -21.31
CA ASP A 207 5.66 13.59 -22.57
C ASP A 207 6.10 12.15 -22.32
N ALA A 208 6.89 11.91 -21.26
CA ALA A 208 7.32 10.59 -20.87
C ALA A 208 6.11 9.76 -20.36
N TYR A 209 5.27 10.38 -19.55
CA TYR A 209 4.07 9.76 -19.04
C TYR A 209 3.05 9.43 -20.16
N VAL A 210 2.85 10.33 -21.14
CA VAL A 210 2.02 10.07 -22.32
C VAL A 210 2.48 8.82 -23.05
N ARG A 211 3.79 8.69 -23.32
CA ARG A 211 4.37 7.52 -24.00
C ARG A 211 4.18 6.24 -23.18
N LEU A 212 4.28 6.31 -21.86
CA LEU A 212 3.99 5.19 -20.99
C LEU A 212 2.53 4.77 -21.10
N CYS A 213 1.59 5.71 -21.00
CA CYS A 213 0.15 5.45 -21.15
C CYS A 213 -0.18 4.82 -22.50
N GLU A 214 0.35 5.36 -23.61
CA GLU A 214 0.15 4.79 -24.96
C GLU A 214 0.60 3.33 -25.03
N LYS A 215 1.64 2.97 -24.30
CA LYS A 215 2.19 1.62 -24.28
C LYS A 215 1.37 0.65 -23.42
N VAL A 216 0.93 1.06 -22.22
CA VAL A 216 0.35 0.13 -21.23
C VAL A 216 -1.18 0.07 -21.26
N LEU A 217 -1.88 1.16 -21.60
CA LEU A 217 -3.34 1.21 -21.57
C LEU A 217 -4.03 0.12 -22.40
N PRO A 218 -3.57 -0.21 -23.63
CA PRO A 218 -4.21 -1.28 -24.41
C PRO A 218 -4.19 -2.62 -23.70
N SER A 219 -3.09 -2.97 -23.03
CA SER A 219 -2.94 -4.23 -22.30
C SER A 219 -3.80 -4.26 -21.04
N LEU A 220 -3.79 -3.18 -20.24
CA LEU A 220 -4.55 -3.09 -19.00
C LEU A 220 -6.06 -3.08 -19.26
N THR A 221 -6.53 -2.25 -20.19
CA THR A 221 -7.95 -2.18 -20.56
C THR A 221 -8.43 -3.48 -21.20
N GLY A 222 -7.59 -4.12 -22.02
CA GLY A 222 -7.88 -5.42 -22.63
C GLY A 222 -8.02 -6.54 -21.60
N ALA A 223 -7.17 -6.57 -20.57
CA ALA A 223 -7.27 -7.54 -19.48
C ALA A 223 -8.57 -7.37 -18.67
N ILE A 224 -9.01 -6.13 -18.43
CA ILE A 224 -10.30 -5.86 -17.78
C ILE A 224 -11.46 -6.34 -18.66
N ASP A 225 -11.40 -6.18 -19.99
CA ASP A 225 -12.48 -6.59 -20.90
C ASP A 225 -12.70 -8.10 -20.96
N VAL A 226 -11.63 -8.88 -20.84
CA VAL A 226 -11.68 -10.35 -20.85
C VAL A 226 -12.26 -10.91 -19.55
N GLY A 227 -12.12 -10.19 -18.44
CA GLY A 227 -12.51 -10.65 -17.12
C GLY A 227 -14.02 -10.80 -16.94
N ASN A 228 -14.43 -11.85 -16.21
CA ASN A 228 -15.80 -12.02 -15.74
C ASN A 228 -15.97 -11.35 -14.39
N LEU A 229 -16.92 -10.43 -14.27
CA LEU A 229 -17.18 -9.65 -13.03
C LEU A 229 -17.88 -10.45 -11.92
N THR A 230 -18.41 -11.64 -12.25
CA THR A 230 -19.11 -12.52 -11.29
C THR A 230 -18.27 -13.67 -10.80
N GLN A 231 -17.07 -13.84 -11.35
CA GLN A 231 -16.09 -14.85 -10.94
C GLN A 231 -14.78 -14.15 -10.60
N GLU A 232 -14.09 -14.63 -9.61
CA GLU A 232 -12.76 -14.15 -9.27
C GLU A 232 -11.84 -14.31 -10.49
N SER A 233 -11.40 -13.18 -11.04
CA SER A 233 -10.45 -13.11 -12.14
C SER A 233 -9.20 -12.42 -11.66
N ALA A 234 -8.21 -13.20 -11.24
CA ALA A 234 -6.93 -12.67 -10.74
C ALA A 234 -6.26 -11.70 -11.74
N LEU A 235 -6.38 -11.98 -13.05
CA LEU A 235 -5.86 -11.08 -14.08
C LEU A 235 -6.61 -9.74 -14.12
N THR A 236 -7.92 -9.74 -13.89
CA THR A 236 -8.71 -8.50 -13.87
C THR A 236 -8.40 -7.68 -12.64
N VAL A 237 -8.21 -8.34 -11.49
CA VAL A 237 -7.77 -7.70 -10.23
C VAL A 237 -6.42 -7.02 -10.44
N LEU A 238 -5.42 -7.75 -10.92
CA LEU A 238 -4.10 -7.19 -11.23
C LEU A 238 -4.19 -6.00 -12.19
N ALA A 239 -4.97 -6.12 -13.27
CA ALA A 239 -5.12 -5.03 -14.24
C ALA A 239 -5.80 -3.79 -13.63
N ALA A 240 -6.74 -3.96 -12.70
CA ALA A 240 -7.37 -2.87 -11.98
C ALA A 240 -6.40 -2.16 -11.03
N ASP A 241 -5.56 -2.92 -10.32
CA ASP A 241 -4.51 -2.36 -9.46
C ASP A 241 -3.45 -1.59 -10.25
N LEU A 242 -2.96 -2.16 -11.35
CA LEU A 242 -2.00 -1.46 -12.22
C LEU A 242 -2.61 -0.20 -12.85
N LEU A 243 -3.91 -0.23 -13.18
CA LEU A 243 -4.60 0.94 -13.70
C LEU A 243 -4.79 2.02 -12.62
N ARG A 244 -5.04 1.62 -11.36
CA ARG A 244 -5.03 2.51 -10.21
C ARG A 244 -3.67 3.19 -10.06
N ALA A 245 -2.59 2.42 -10.05
CA ALA A 245 -1.22 2.93 -9.92
C ALA A 245 -0.86 3.93 -11.04
N LEU A 246 -1.29 3.62 -12.28
CA LEU A 246 -1.12 4.52 -13.42
C LEU A 246 -1.89 5.83 -13.23
N ALA A 247 -3.14 5.78 -12.77
CA ALA A 247 -3.95 6.96 -12.53
C ALA A 247 -3.45 7.79 -11.35
N GLU A 248 -2.99 7.16 -10.27
CA GLU A 248 -2.50 7.78 -9.04
C GLU A 248 -1.28 8.67 -9.30
N ASN A 249 -0.33 8.16 -10.07
CA ASN A 249 0.89 8.87 -10.43
C ASN A 249 0.75 9.65 -11.76
N GLY A 250 -0.47 10.00 -12.14
CA GLY A 250 -0.79 10.68 -13.38
C GLY A 250 -0.20 12.08 -13.48
N SER A 251 0.08 12.52 -14.72
CA SER A 251 0.43 13.90 -14.99
C SER A 251 -0.78 14.83 -14.83
N GLU A 252 -0.55 16.09 -14.54
CA GLU A 252 -1.58 17.13 -14.51
C GLU A 252 -1.35 18.13 -15.66
N PRO A 253 -2.22 18.13 -16.68
CA PRO A 253 -3.38 17.28 -16.91
C PRO A 253 -3.02 15.85 -17.39
N LEU A 254 -3.99 14.93 -17.36
CA LEU A 254 -3.85 13.60 -17.92
C LEU A 254 -3.68 13.62 -19.44
N PRO A 255 -3.08 12.58 -20.05
CA PRO A 255 -2.98 12.46 -21.49
C PRO A 255 -4.35 12.56 -22.19
N ASN A 256 -4.38 13.20 -23.34
CA ASN A 256 -5.61 13.30 -24.13
C ASN A 256 -6.18 11.91 -24.47
N GLY A 257 -7.45 11.70 -24.18
CA GLY A 257 -8.13 10.42 -24.42
C GLY A 257 -7.94 9.38 -23.31
N PHE A 258 -7.15 9.66 -22.28
CA PHE A 258 -6.99 8.77 -21.13
C PHE A 258 -8.34 8.44 -20.48
N VAL A 259 -9.11 9.45 -20.13
CA VAL A 259 -10.43 9.30 -19.51
C VAL A 259 -11.38 8.50 -20.42
N ALA A 260 -11.39 8.78 -21.72
CA ALA A 260 -12.25 8.08 -22.69
C ALA A 260 -11.90 6.59 -22.81
N SER A 261 -10.63 6.23 -22.65
CA SER A 261 -10.17 4.84 -22.72
C SER A 261 -10.45 4.06 -21.44
N VAL A 262 -10.35 4.72 -20.29
CA VAL A 262 -10.34 4.09 -18.96
C VAL A 262 -11.73 4.07 -18.32
N MET A 263 -12.49 5.17 -18.37
CA MET A 263 -13.78 5.29 -17.68
C MET A 263 -14.81 4.21 -18.06
N PRO A 264 -14.98 3.78 -19.33
CA PRO A 264 -15.91 2.69 -19.64
C PRO A 264 -15.57 1.38 -18.92
N LYS A 265 -14.26 1.11 -18.70
CA LYS A 265 -13.77 -0.09 -18.00
C LYS A 265 -14.04 -0.01 -16.51
N LEU A 266 -13.69 1.13 -15.90
CA LEU A 266 -13.96 1.39 -14.49
C LEU A 266 -15.45 1.38 -14.18
N ASN A 267 -16.26 1.99 -15.05
CA ASN A 267 -17.72 1.97 -14.93
C ASN A 267 -18.27 0.53 -14.93
N ARG A 268 -17.78 -0.31 -15.85
CA ARG A 268 -18.15 -1.73 -15.90
C ARG A 268 -17.80 -2.46 -14.60
N LEU A 269 -16.61 -2.23 -14.03
CA LEU A 269 -16.21 -2.83 -12.74
C LEU A 269 -17.10 -2.33 -11.59
N LEU A 270 -17.28 -1.02 -11.49
CA LEU A 270 -17.98 -0.36 -10.38
C LEU A 270 -19.49 -0.59 -10.38
N LEU A 271 -20.11 -0.79 -11.54
CA LEU A 271 -21.54 -1.08 -11.65
C LEU A 271 -21.86 -2.58 -11.76
N GLY A 272 -20.89 -3.42 -12.13
CA GLY A 272 -21.11 -4.83 -12.40
C GLY A 272 -20.60 -5.78 -11.33
N SER A 273 -19.53 -5.42 -10.59
CA SER A 273 -18.92 -6.28 -9.59
C SER A 273 -19.47 -6.04 -8.17
N VAL A 274 -19.34 -7.04 -7.32
CA VAL A 274 -19.48 -6.95 -5.84
C VAL A 274 -18.18 -7.31 -5.13
N ASP A 275 -17.14 -7.62 -5.89
CA ASP A 275 -15.83 -8.03 -5.39
C ASP A 275 -15.04 -6.81 -4.92
N ALA A 276 -14.60 -6.82 -3.67
CA ALA A 276 -13.83 -5.74 -3.05
C ALA A 276 -12.50 -5.50 -3.78
N GLU A 277 -11.83 -6.57 -4.24
CA GLU A 277 -10.56 -6.50 -4.96
C GLU A 277 -10.68 -5.81 -6.33
N LEU A 278 -11.88 -5.73 -6.89
CA LEU A 278 -12.16 -4.99 -8.13
C LEU A 278 -12.70 -3.58 -7.87
N ILE A 279 -13.58 -3.44 -6.87
CA ILE A 279 -14.26 -2.18 -6.58
C ILE A 279 -13.28 -1.16 -6.00
N ARG A 280 -12.43 -1.54 -5.05
CA ARG A 280 -11.50 -0.62 -4.37
C ARG A 280 -10.53 0.04 -5.35
N PRO A 281 -9.70 -0.69 -6.12
CA PRO A 281 -8.77 -0.07 -7.06
C PRO A 281 -9.49 0.73 -8.15
N ALA A 282 -10.67 0.28 -8.62
CA ALA A 282 -11.45 1.01 -9.60
C ALA A 282 -11.98 2.34 -9.02
N THR A 283 -12.42 2.36 -7.75
CA THR A 283 -12.88 3.59 -7.06
C THR A 283 -11.74 4.59 -6.91
N LEU A 284 -10.56 4.12 -6.49
CA LEU A 284 -9.36 4.95 -6.37
C LEU A 284 -8.91 5.49 -7.73
N ALA A 285 -8.93 4.68 -8.79
CA ALA A 285 -8.60 5.16 -10.13
C ALA A 285 -9.53 6.29 -10.60
N VAL A 286 -10.85 6.19 -10.36
CA VAL A 286 -11.79 7.29 -10.66
C VAL A 286 -11.48 8.53 -9.82
N ARG A 287 -11.19 8.36 -8.54
CA ARG A 287 -10.80 9.48 -7.65
C ARG A 287 -9.57 10.20 -8.21
N HIS A 288 -8.51 9.48 -8.59
CA HIS A 288 -7.29 10.08 -9.14
C HIS A 288 -7.52 10.76 -10.49
N ILE A 289 -8.39 10.20 -11.34
CA ILE A 289 -8.81 10.87 -12.58
C ILE A 289 -9.49 12.21 -12.28
N LEU A 290 -10.38 12.26 -11.30
CA LEU A 290 -11.02 13.52 -10.87
C LEU A 290 -10.00 14.52 -10.33
N ALA A 291 -9.03 14.05 -9.54
CA ALA A 291 -7.99 14.88 -8.96
C ALA A 291 -7.10 15.53 -10.03
N HIS A 292 -6.60 14.73 -10.99
CA HIS A 292 -5.61 15.18 -11.97
C HIS A 292 -6.21 15.92 -13.18
N ASP A 293 -7.40 15.54 -13.65
CA ASP A 293 -8.00 16.20 -14.83
C ASP A 293 -9.52 16.20 -14.82
N PHE A 294 -10.07 17.02 -13.96
CA PHE A 294 -11.52 17.21 -13.85
C PHE A 294 -12.15 17.75 -15.14
N ASN A 295 -11.42 18.51 -15.96
CA ASN A 295 -11.92 19.06 -17.21
C ASN A 295 -12.10 17.98 -18.28
N GLN A 296 -11.10 17.10 -18.44
CA GLN A 296 -11.22 15.97 -19.36
C GLN A 296 -12.32 15.01 -18.90
N PHE A 297 -12.43 14.78 -17.59
CA PHE A 297 -13.52 14.01 -16.99
C PHE A 297 -14.89 14.60 -17.34
N LEU A 298 -15.13 15.89 -17.14
CA LEU A 298 -16.40 16.54 -17.44
C LEU A 298 -16.76 16.52 -18.95
N ALA A 299 -15.75 16.52 -19.80
CA ALA A 299 -15.94 16.42 -21.24
C ALA A 299 -16.35 15.03 -21.72
N TRP A 300 -16.07 13.99 -20.92
CA TRP A 300 -16.39 12.61 -21.24
C TRP A 300 -17.91 12.34 -21.20
N ARG A 301 -18.36 11.45 -22.08
CA ARG A 301 -19.73 10.95 -22.16
C ARG A 301 -19.69 9.43 -22.21
N GLU A 302 -20.62 8.79 -21.52
CA GLU A 302 -20.81 7.34 -21.62
C GLU A 302 -21.12 6.95 -23.07
N PRO A 303 -20.34 6.04 -23.67
CA PRO A 303 -20.52 5.70 -25.09
C PRO A 303 -21.91 5.12 -25.42
N ASP A 304 -22.46 4.29 -24.54
CA ASP A 304 -23.70 3.54 -24.80
C ASP A 304 -24.98 4.35 -24.51
N GLU A 305 -24.99 5.09 -23.41
CA GLU A 305 -26.17 5.79 -22.91
C GLU A 305 -26.11 7.31 -23.11
N GLY A 306 -24.94 7.84 -23.48
CA GLY A 306 -24.73 9.28 -23.65
C GLY A 306 -24.80 10.07 -22.36
N LYS A 307 -24.83 9.42 -21.19
CA LYS A 307 -24.83 10.06 -19.88
C LYS A 307 -23.60 10.94 -19.71
N VAL A 308 -23.79 12.05 -19.02
CA VAL A 308 -22.66 12.92 -18.69
C VAL A 308 -21.83 12.31 -17.56
N ALA A 309 -20.53 12.57 -17.58
CA ALA A 309 -19.58 12.01 -16.59
C ALA A 309 -20.04 12.20 -15.12
N LEU A 310 -20.57 13.36 -14.82
CA LEU A 310 -21.04 13.69 -13.48
C LEU A 310 -22.21 12.77 -13.04
N GLU A 311 -23.17 12.52 -13.91
CA GLU A 311 -24.28 11.60 -13.63
C GLU A 311 -23.78 10.17 -13.45
N THR A 312 -22.83 9.74 -14.27
CA THR A 312 -22.25 8.39 -14.17
C THR A 312 -21.56 8.19 -12.83
N VAL A 313 -20.74 9.13 -12.36
CA VAL A 313 -20.06 9.01 -11.06
C VAL A 313 -21.05 9.11 -9.89
N LEU A 314 -22.09 9.93 -9.99
CA LEU A 314 -23.14 9.97 -8.97
C LEU A 314 -23.87 8.62 -8.86
N VAL A 315 -24.15 7.96 -9.98
CA VAL A 315 -24.75 6.60 -9.99
C VAL A 315 -23.80 5.58 -9.37
N ILE A 316 -22.49 5.68 -9.65
CA ILE A 316 -21.48 4.83 -9.02
C ILE A 316 -21.49 5.02 -7.50
N ILE A 317 -21.42 6.27 -7.04
CA ILE A 317 -21.40 6.57 -5.61
C ILE A 317 -22.70 6.10 -4.93
N ASP A 318 -23.85 6.35 -5.52
CA ASP A 318 -25.14 5.88 -5.00
C ASP A 318 -25.18 4.35 -4.85
N ARG A 319 -24.69 3.62 -5.84
CA ARG A 319 -24.57 2.17 -5.76
C ARG A 319 -23.63 1.71 -4.65
N LEU A 320 -22.45 2.32 -4.53
CA LEU A 320 -21.44 1.95 -3.53
C LEU A 320 -21.90 2.31 -2.08
N LEU A 321 -22.69 3.35 -1.93
CA LEU A 321 -23.34 3.68 -0.66
C LEU A 321 -24.55 2.79 -0.37
N GLY A 322 -25.07 2.06 -1.36
CA GLY A 322 -26.22 1.18 -1.23
C GLY A 322 -25.92 -0.09 -0.43
N PRO A 323 -26.98 -0.78 0.03
CA PRO A 323 -26.85 -1.97 0.87
C PRO A 323 -26.38 -3.22 0.12
N SER A 324 -26.27 -3.16 -1.20
CA SER A 324 -25.82 -4.28 -2.04
C SER A 324 -24.29 -4.44 -2.09
N VAL A 325 -23.56 -3.45 -1.60
CA VAL A 325 -22.10 -3.44 -1.52
C VAL A 325 -21.72 -3.41 -0.04
N ASP A 326 -20.86 -4.31 0.38
CA ASP A 326 -20.40 -4.36 1.77
C ASP A 326 -19.42 -3.21 2.11
N ASP A 327 -19.17 -3.01 3.38
CA ASP A 327 -18.32 -1.92 3.88
C ASP A 327 -16.87 -2.06 3.37
N SER A 328 -16.35 -3.28 3.25
CA SER A 328 -15.00 -3.53 2.78
C SER A 328 -14.85 -3.13 1.30
N ALA A 329 -15.79 -3.54 0.44
CA ALA A 329 -15.77 -3.17 -0.97
C ALA A 329 -16.00 -1.68 -1.20
N ALA A 330 -16.88 -1.05 -0.39
CA ALA A 330 -17.19 0.38 -0.48
C ALA A 330 -16.18 1.29 0.23
N GLY A 331 -15.11 0.76 0.81
CA GLY A 331 -14.18 1.47 1.68
C GLY A 331 -13.72 2.84 1.16
N GLU A 332 -13.52 2.97 -0.13
CA GLU A 332 -12.98 4.18 -0.77
C GLU A 332 -14.05 5.17 -1.30
N VAL A 333 -15.34 4.84 -1.19
CA VAL A 333 -16.39 5.68 -1.79
C VAL A 333 -16.50 7.07 -1.17
N GLY A 334 -16.21 7.20 0.13
CA GLY A 334 -16.20 8.49 0.80
C GLY A 334 -15.12 9.42 0.26
N GLN A 335 -13.92 8.91 0.01
CA GLN A 335 -12.84 9.67 -0.61
C GLN A 335 -13.20 10.12 -2.03
N LEU A 336 -13.83 9.24 -2.84
CA LEU A 336 -14.32 9.58 -4.16
C LEU A 336 -15.41 10.68 -4.08
N ALA A 337 -16.35 10.56 -3.15
CA ALA A 337 -17.40 11.56 -2.95
C ALA A 337 -16.81 12.91 -2.51
N ALA A 338 -15.84 12.90 -1.61
CA ALA A 338 -15.15 14.11 -1.14
C ALA A 338 -14.43 14.82 -2.30
N GLU A 339 -13.68 14.06 -3.12
CA GLU A 339 -12.98 14.59 -4.29
C GLU A 339 -13.97 15.20 -5.30
N LEU A 340 -15.07 14.49 -5.58
CA LEU A 340 -16.12 14.97 -6.47
C LEU A 340 -16.72 16.30 -5.96
N VAL A 341 -17.03 16.38 -4.67
CA VAL A 341 -17.61 17.59 -4.06
C VAL A 341 -16.62 18.75 -4.12
N GLU A 342 -15.35 18.51 -3.85
CA GLU A 342 -14.29 19.53 -3.91
C GLU A 342 -14.10 20.07 -5.33
N LYS A 343 -13.98 19.20 -6.33
CA LYS A 343 -13.72 19.60 -7.73
C LYS A 343 -14.95 20.18 -8.42
N ALA A 344 -16.15 19.66 -8.16
CA ALA A 344 -17.37 20.09 -8.82
C ALA A 344 -18.02 21.32 -8.13
N GLY A 345 -17.90 21.40 -6.81
CA GLY A 345 -18.53 22.46 -6.01
C GLY A 345 -20.07 22.45 -6.08
N SER A 346 -20.68 23.38 -5.35
CA SER A 346 -22.13 23.54 -5.34
C SER A 346 -22.71 24.00 -6.70
N GLU A 347 -21.92 24.66 -7.53
CA GLU A 347 -22.36 25.15 -8.84
C GLU A 347 -22.68 24.00 -9.81
N LYS A 348 -21.80 23.00 -9.91
CA LYS A 348 -21.97 21.87 -10.84
C LYS A 348 -22.83 20.76 -10.26
N LEU A 349 -22.73 20.49 -8.96
CA LEU A 349 -23.56 19.49 -8.29
C LEU A 349 -25.00 19.95 -8.10
N GLY A 350 -25.22 21.26 -7.91
CA GLY A 350 -26.57 21.83 -7.81
C GLY A 350 -27.46 21.07 -6.78
N PRO A 351 -28.63 20.57 -7.22
CA PRO A 351 -29.55 19.86 -6.34
C PRO A 351 -29.05 18.47 -5.90
N TYR A 352 -28.04 17.90 -6.56
CA TYR A 352 -27.48 16.59 -6.18
C TYR A 352 -26.61 16.66 -4.93
N LEU A 353 -26.00 17.82 -4.61
CA LEU A 353 -25.13 17.94 -3.45
C LEU A 353 -25.83 17.59 -2.12
N PRO A 354 -27.01 18.16 -1.79
CA PRO A 354 -27.71 17.77 -0.56
C PRO A 354 -28.10 16.29 -0.52
N GLN A 355 -28.49 15.72 -1.67
CA GLN A 355 -28.85 14.31 -1.77
C GLN A 355 -27.64 13.40 -1.53
N LEU A 356 -26.50 13.73 -2.13
CA LEU A 356 -25.23 13.02 -1.92
C LEU A 356 -24.82 13.05 -0.45
N LEU A 357 -24.81 14.22 0.18
CA LEU A 357 -24.43 14.38 1.59
C LEU A 357 -25.39 13.66 2.54
N GLN A 358 -26.69 13.65 2.21
CA GLN A 358 -27.68 12.89 2.98
C GLN A 358 -27.43 11.37 2.85
N ALA A 359 -27.13 10.87 1.66
CA ALA A 359 -26.80 9.46 1.44
C ALA A 359 -25.52 9.04 2.19
N VAL A 360 -24.48 9.88 2.18
CA VAL A 360 -23.25 9.67 2.96
C VAL A 360 -23.56 9.61 4.46
N ALA A 361 -24.34 10.57 5.00
CA ALA A 361 -24.71 10.59 6.40
C ALA A 361 -25.54 9.35 6.80
N GLN A 362 -26.47 8.94 5.93
CA GLN A 362 -27.31 7.76 6.14
C GLN A 362 -26.47 6.47 6.15
N ARG A 363 -25.51 6.33 5.24
CA ARG A 363 -24.61 5.18 5.20
C ARG A 363 -23.66 5.16 6.40
N LEU A 364 -23.14 6.32 6.81
CA LEU A 364 -22.30 6.46 8.00
C LEU A 364 -23.02 5.99 9.27
N ALA A 365 -24.32 6.23 9.39
CA ALA A 365 -25.10 5.75 10.54
C ALA A 365 -25.06 4.23 10.72
N THR A 366 -24.93 3.47 9.63
CA THR A 366 -24.95 1.99 9.62
C THR A 366 -23.59 1.34 9.39
N ALA A 367 -22.59 2.12 8.99
CA ALA A 367 -21.23 1.63 8.72
C ALA A 367 -20.56 1.04 9.97
N GLN A 368 -19.79 -0.03 9.78
CA GLN A 368 -19.12 -0.79 10.85
C GLN A 368 -17.61 -0.91 10.65
N GLU A 369 -17.13 -1.00 9.42
CA GLU A 369 -15.71 -1.10 9.11
C GLU A 369 -14.99 0.24 9.30
N ALA A 370 -13.89 0.25 10.06
CA ALA A 370 -13.18 1.47 10.42
C ALA A 370 -12.67 2.28 9.20
N PRO A 371 -12.05 1.67 8.16
CA PRO A 371 -11.64 2.39 6.97
C PRO A 371 -12.82 3.03 6.21
N PHE A 372 -13.93 2.32 6.14
CA PHE A 372 -15.14 2.84 5.51
C PHE A 372 -15.73 4.01 6.28
N ILE A 373 -15.86 3.91 7.61
CA ILE A 373 -16.29 5.00 8.48
C ILE A 373 -15.40 6.23 8.29
N GLN A 374 -14.08 6.04 8.29
CA GLN A 374 -13.11 7.12 8.06
C GLN A 374 -13.36 7.81 6.71
N SER A 375 -13.51 7.04 5.63
CA SER A 375 -13.72 7.60 4.30
C SER A 375 -15.00 8.43 4.21
N LEU A 376 -16.10 7.99 4.85
CA LEU A 376 -17.35 8.73 4.90
C LEU A 376 -17.26 10.01 5.75
N ILE A 377 -16.55 9.96 6.88
CA ILE A 377 -16.31 11.13 7.74
C ILE A 377 -15.50 12.18 6.98
N LEU A 378 -14.51 11.78 6.19
CA LEU A 378 -13.67 12.70 5.41
C LEU A 378 -14.47 13.58 4.45
N VAL A 379 -15.65 13.16 3.98
CA VAL A 379 -16.54 14.01 3.19
C VAL A 379 -16.94 15.26 4.00
N PHE A 380 -17.38 15.05 5.23
CA PHE A 380 -17.77 16.16 6.12
C PHE A 380 -16.57 16.93 6.65
N ALA A 381 -15.45 16.26 6.91
CA ALA A 381 -14.22 16.91 7.33
C ALA A 381 -13.72 17.89 6.26
N ARG A 382 -13.60 17.48 5.00
CA ARG A 382 -13.18 18.34 3.89
C ARG A 382 -14.14 19.52 3.67
N LEU A 383 -15.44 19.29 3.73
CA LEU A 383 -16.42 20.38 3.67
C LEU A 383 -16.29 21.35 4.84
N THR A 384 -15.99 20.85 6.02
CA THR A 384 -15.75 21.67 7.23
C THR A 384 -14.51 22.55 7.07
N LEU A 385 -13.50 22.10 6.30
CA LEU A 385 -12.34 22.95 5.98
C LEU A 385 -12.73 24.20 5.19
N VAL A 386 -13.78 24.10 4.36
CA VAL A 386 -14.29 25.23 3.56
C VAL A 386 -15.27 26.07 4.39
N SER A 387 -16.32 25.45 4.94
CA SER A 387 -17.35 26.16 5.73
C SER A 387 -17.95 25.25 6.82
N ALA A 388 -17.39 25.31 8.03
CA ALA A 388 -17.90 24.57 9.17
C ALA A 388 -19.36 24.89 9.49
N ARG A 389 -19.79 26.18 9.33
CA ARG A 389 -21.16 26.63 9.61
C ARG A 389 -22.15 25.97 8.66
N GLU A 390 -21.87 25.93 7.35
CA GLU A 390 -22.78 25.33 6.38
C GLU A 390 -22.94 23.82 6.60
N VAL A 391 -21.88 23.15 7.01
CA VAL A 391 -21.94 21.71 7.37
C VAL A 391 -22.83 21.49 8.58
N VAL A 392 -22.66 22.29 9.64
CA VAL A 392 -23.53 22.20 10.85
C VAL A 392 -24.96 22.54 10.50
N ASP A 393 -25.23 23.60 9.70
CA ASP A 393 -26.55 24.00 9.27
C ASP A 393 -27.25 22.90 8.45
N PHE A 394 -26.53 22.28 7.53
CA PHE A 394 -27.04 21.17 6.73
C PHE A 394 -27.38 19.96 7.62
N LEU A 395 -26.41 19.49 8.40
CA LEU A 395 -26.57 18.29 9.25
C LEU A 395 -27.66 18.45 10.31
N ALA A 396 -27.86 19.65 10.80
CA ALA A 396 -28.93 19.93 11.76
C ALA A 396 -30.34 19.82 11.15
N GLN A 397 -30.48 19.98 9.82
CA GLN A 397 -31.76 19.87 9.09
C GLN A 397 -32.04 18.45 8.58
N VAL A 398 -31.01 17.60 8.47
CA VAL A 398 -31.18 16.23 8.00
C VAL A 398 -31.77 15.36 9.09
N ASP A 399 -32.86 14.65 8.77
CA ASP A 399 -33.42 13.61 9.64
C ASP A 399 -32.96 12.21 9.20
N LEU A 400 -32.36 11.50 10.11
CA LEU A 400 -31.86 10.12 9.92
C LEU A 400 -32.64 9.18 10.85
N GLY A 401 -33.84 8.82 10.43
CA GLY A 401 -34.68 7.89 11.20
C GLY A 401 -35.16 8.42 12.57
N GLY A 402 -35.46 9.71 12.65
CA GLY A 402 -35.92 10.39 13.88
C GLY A 402 -34.78 10.98 14.72
N GLN A 403 -33.55 10.91 14.26
CA GLN A 403 -32.39 11.57 14.86
C GLN A 403 -31.85 12.66 13.93
N SER A 404 -31.37 13.76 14.51
CA SER A 404 -30.68 14.79 13.73
C SER A 404 -29.41 14.23 13.11
N GLY A 405 -29.19 14.50 11.82
CA GLY A 405 -27.96 14.15 11.14
C GLY A 405 -26.71 14.67 11.85
N LEU A 406 -26.80 15.83 12.48
CA LEU A 406 -25.73 16.41 13.30
C LEU A 406 -25.34 15.47 14.46
N ASN A 407 -26.34 14.94 15.19
CA ASN A 407 -26.08 14.00 16.28
C ASN A 407 -25.40 12.71 15.77
N VAL A 408 -25.93 12.13 14.69
CA VAL A 408 -25.43 10.87 14.15
C VAL A 408 -24.00 11.03 13.62
N VAL A 409 -23.77 12.05 12.79
CA VAL A 409 -22.47 12.27 12.15
C VAL A 409 -21.41 12.62 13.20
N LEU A 410 -21.67 13.56 14.12
CA LEU A 410 -20.69 13.92 15.14
C LEU A 410 -20.40 12.77 16.12
N SER A 411 -21.41 11.97 16.49
CA SER A 411 -21.17 10.80 17.33
C SER A 411 -20.23 9.81 16.65
N LYS A 412 -20.53 9.41 15.41
CA LYS A 412 -19.68 8.51 14.63
C LYS A 412 -18.29 9.09 14.39
N TRP A 413 -18.22 10.38 14.06
CA TRP A 413 -16.96 11.08 13.80
C TRP A 413 -16.05 11.06 15.04
N LEU A 414 -16.55 11.55 16.19
CA LEU A 414 -15.75 11.66 17.40
C LEU A 414 -15.44 10.31 18.07
N GLU A 415 -16.26 9.28 17.83
CA GLU A 415 -15.99 7.92 18.30
C GLU A 415 -14.87 7.25 17.49
N ASN A 416 -14.69 7.61 16.21
CA ASN A 416 -13.76 6.95 15.29
C ASN A 416 -12.52 7.80 14.94
N SER A 417 -12.45 9.05 15.37
CA SER A 417 -11.30 9.94 15.04
C SER A 417 -9.94 9.37 15.44
N VAL A 418 -9.87 8.65 16.54
CA VAL A 418 -8.62 8.03 17.03
C VAL A 418 -8.15 6.83 16.18
N ASN A 419 -9.02 6.30 15.32
CA ASN A 419 -8.74 5.18 14.44
C ASN A 419 -8.34 5.64 13.03
N PHE A 420 -8.17 6.94 12.79
CA PHE A 420 -7.79 7.44 11.48
C PHE A 420 -6.37 7.02 11.13
N ALA A 421 -6.21 6.59 9.88
CA ALA A 421 -4.93 6.26 9.26
C ALA A 421 -4.66 7.21 8.08
N GLY A 422 -3.39 7.40 7.74
CA GLY A 422 -2.95 8.34 6.71
C GLY A 422 -2.64 9.73 7.26
N TYR A 423 -1.47 10.28 6.90
CA TYR A 423 -1.01 11.59 7.41
C TYR A 423 -1.96 12.72 7.02
N ASP A 424 -2.35 12.77 5.75
CA ASP A 424 -3.21 13.83 5.23
C ASP A 424 -4.63 13.73 5.78
N GLU A 425 -5.16 12.52 5.92
CA GLU A 425 -6.48 12.26 6.47
C GLU A 425 -6.56 12.68 7.94
N ILE A 426 -5.55 12.35 8.73
CA ILE A 426 -5.46 12.75 10.14
C ILE A 426 -5.35 14.26 10.25
N LYS A 427 -4.52 14.91 9.46
CA LYS A 427 -4.34 16.37 9.45
C LYS A 427 -5.65 17.08 9.06
N GLN A 428 -6.34 16.60 8.02
CA GLN A 428 -7.64 17.13 7.61
C GLN A 428 -8.67 16.98 8.73
N ASN A 429 -8.73 15.82 9.38
CA ASN A 429 -9.59 15.56 10.52
C ASN A 429 -9.33 16.54 11.66
N ILE A 430 -8.08 16.71 12.08
CA ILE A 430 -7.69 17.64 13.16
C ILE A 430 -8.12 19.07 12.84
N ILE A 431 -7.80 19.58 11.65
CA ILE A 431 -8.14 20.93 11.24
C ILE A 431 -9.66 21.12 11.22
N ALA A 432 -10.41 20.12 10.73
CA ALA A 432 -11.87 20.16 10.71
C ALA A 432 -12.45 20.21 12.13
N LEU A 433 -11.96 19.39 13.05
CA LEU A 433 -12.39 19.39 14.45
C LEU A 433 -12.08 20.72 15.14
N ILE A 434 -10.91 21.32 14.89
CA ILE A 434 -10.56 22.65 15.40
C ILE A 434 -11.53 23.72 14.86
N LYS A 435 -11.89 23.67 13.58
CA LYS A 435 -12.86 24.61 13.00
C LYS A 435 -14.27 24.43 13.61
N LEU A 436 -14.70 23.19 13.85
CA LEU A 436 -15.98 22.92 14.55
C LEU A 436 -15.96 23.45 15.98
N TYR A 437 -14.87 23.26 16.71
CA TYR A 437 -14.70 23.79 18.07
C TYR A 437 -14.75 25.34 18.09
N ASN A 438 -13.99 25.96 17.19
CA ASN A 438 -13.94 27.44 17.11
C ASN A 438 -15.22 28.09 16.57
N LEU A 439 -16.14 27.30 15.99
CA LEU A 439 -17.45 27.82 15.56
C LEU A 439 -18.31 28.28 16.75
N GLU A 440 -18.06 27.73 17.95
CA GLU A 440 -18.78 28.01 19.19
C GLU A 440 -20.32 27.90 19.03
N ASP A 441 -20.76 26.96 18.16
CA ASP A 441 -22.16 26.74 17.88
C ASP A 441 -22.84 25.94 18.99
N GLY A 442 -23.89 26.49 19.60
CA GLY A 442 -24.61 25.84 20.70
C GLY A 442 -25.21 24.48 20.32
N ARG A 443 -25.51 24.23 19.02
CA ARG A 443 -26.02 22.93 18.55
C ARG A 443 -24.95 21.85 18.65
N VAL A 444 -23.68 22.15 18.33
CA VAL A 444 -22.55 21.25 18.50
C VAL A 444 -22.34 20.93 19.98
N ALA A 445 -22.47 21.95 20.87
CA ALA A 445 -22.31 21.75 22.30
C ALA A 445 -23.46 20.91 22.94
N GLN A 446 -24.63 20.85 22.31
CA GLN A 446 -25.78 20.06 22.78
C GLN A 446 -25.69 18.58 22.38
N VAL A 447 -24.90 18.23 21.35
CA VAL A 447 -24.71 16.82 20.93
C VAL A 447 -23.99 16.08 22.04
N GLN A 448 -24.57 14.96 22.50
CA GLN A 448 -23.98 14.09 23.50
C GLN A 448 -23.33 12.89 22.79
N VAL A 449 -22.07 12.64 23.11
CA VAL A 449 -21.28 11.56 22.50
C VAL A 449 -20.65 10.69 23.58
N LYS A 450 -20.17 9.50 23.20
CA LYS A 450 -19.43 8.63 24.11
C LYS A 450 -18.14 9.31 24.58
N GLY A 451 -18.00 9.38 25.91
CA GLY A 451 -16.81 9.88 26.58
C GLY A 451 -15.84 8.77 26.97
N ASP A 452 -15.40 8.78 28.22
CA ASP A 452 -14.43 7.86 28.75
C ASP A 452 -15.06 6.53 29.15
N LEU A 453 -14.29 5.44 29.06
CA LEU A 453 -14.70 4.13 29.55
C LEU A 453 -14.87 4.14 31.07
N VAL A 454 -16.04 3.68 31.54
CA VAL A 454 -16.28 3.49 32.96
C VAL A 454 -15.66 2.17 33.39
N ILE A 455 -14.47 2.23 33.96
CA ILE A 455 -13.77 1.04 34.48
C ILE A 455 -14.56 0.52 35.68
N GLN A 456 -15.24 -0.59 35.51
CA GLN A 456 -15.80 -1.34 36.64
C GLN A 456 -14.67 -2.22 37.19
N ASP A 457 -14.17 -1.86 38.37
CA ASP A 457 -13.10 -2.58 39.06
C ASP A 457 -13.61 -3.97 39.52
N THR A 458 -13.64 -4.92 38.59
CA THR A 458 -14.06 -6.30 38.86
C THR A 458 -12.89 -7.25 39.07
N GLY A 459 -11.64 -6.76 38.98
CA GLY A 459 -10.41 -7.53 39.27
C GLY A 459 -10.23 -8.81 38.42
N ARG A 460 -11.01 -8.97 37.34
CA ARG A 460 -10.96 -10.16 36.47
C ARG A 460 -11.12 -9.75 35.00
N ILE A 461 -10.32 -10.36 34.14
CA ILE A 461 -10.45 -10.26 32.68
C ILE A 461 -11.82 -10.81 32.26
N LYS A 462 -12.61 -10.01 31.54
CA LYS A 462 -13.92 -10.44 31.02
C LYS A 462 -13.72 -11.43 29.87
N THR A 463 -14.33 -12.60 29.96
CA THR A 463 -14.40 -13.53 28.81
C THR A 463 -15.30 -12.95 27.71
N ARG A 464 -15.14 -13.40 26.46
CA ARG A 464 -15.97 -12.95 25.31
C ARG A 464 -17.48 -13.07 25.56
N SER A 465 -17.93 -14.10 26.28
CA SER A 465 -19.33 -14.27 26.65
C SER A 465 -19.78 -13.28 27.73
N GLN A 466 -18.92 -12.92 28.66
CA GLN A 466 -19.19 -11.92 29.70
C GLN A 466 -19.19 -10.49 29.10
N ALA A 467 -18.31 -10.20 28.13
CA ALA A 467 -18.32 -8.93 27.42
C ALA A 467 -19.61 -8.74 26.58
N ARG A 468 -20.15 -9.82 25.99
CA ARG A 468 -21.45 -9.78 25.30
C ARG A 468 -22.63 -9.59 26.26
N ALA A 469 -22.56 -10.15 27.47
CA ALA A 469 -23.62 -10.04 28.48
C ALA A 469 -23.59 -8.69 29.21
N ASN A 470 -22.38 -8.10 29.40
CA ASN A 470 -22.17 -6.80 30.04
C ASN A 470 -21.27 -5.95 29.14
N PRO A 471 -21.83 -5.25 28.15
CA PRO A 471 -21.05 -4.34 27.30
C PRO A 471 -20.42 -3.22 28.12
N ASP A 472 -19.29 -2.74 27.63
CA ASP A 472 -18.57 -1.65 28.26
C ASP A 472 -19.46 -0.40 28.37
N GLN A 473 -19.43 0.24 29.53
CA GLN A 473 -20.15 1.47 29.78
C GLN A 473 -19.23 2.67 29.58
N TYR A 474 -19.76 3.68 28.94
CA TYR A 474 -19.05 4.93 28.68
C TYR A 474 -19.79 6.11 29.34
N THR A 475 -19.05 7.12 29.71
CA THR A 475 -19.63 8.40 30.12
C THR A 475 -20.24 9.07 28.89
N ASN A 476 -21.21 9.96 29.09
CA ASN A 476 -21.71 10.85 28.04
C ASN A 476 -21.11 12.24 28.26
N VAL A 477 -20.53 12.78 27.20
CA VAL A 477 -19.90 14.10 27.22
C VAL A 477 -20.42 14.95 26.04
N PRO A 478 -20.48 16.28 26.18
CA PRO A 478 -20.79 17.15 25.06
C PRO A 478 -19.74 17.06 23.94
N ALA A 479 -20.17 17.16 22.69
CA ALA A 479 -19.28 17.00 21.54
C ALA A 479 -18.06 17.94 21.55
N HIS A 480 -18.24 19.21 21.97
CA HIS A 480 -17.15 20.17 22.06
C HIS A 480 -16.07 19.76 23.09
N VAL A 481 -16.46 19.06 24.18
CA VAL A 481 -15.52 18.48 25.16
C VAL A 481 -14.79 17.28 24.54
N LYS A 482 -15.54 16.41 23.83
CA LYS A 482 -14.94 15.26 23.15
C LYS A 482 -13.96 15.67 22.05
N ILE A 483 -14.24 16.77 21.32
CA ILE A 483 -13.29 17.32 20.34
C ILE A 483 -11.94 17.62 21.03
N ILE A 484 -11.95 18.32 22.16
CA ILE A 484 -10.71 18.62 22.89
C ILE A 484 -10.00 17.34 23.34
N LYS A 485 -10.72 16.34 23.85
CA LYS A 485 -10.12 15.05 24.24
C LYS A 485 -9.44 14.37 23.04
N VAL A 486 -10.09 14.33 21.88
CA VAL A 486 -9.51 13.78 20.65
C VAL A 486 -8.24 14.56 20.26
N LEU A 487 -8.27 15.89 20.29
CA LEU A 487 -7.10 16.71 19.94
C LEU A 487 -5.93 16.56 20.93
N VAL A 488 -6.22 16.29 22.21
CA VAL A 488 -5.16 15.97 23.23
C VAL A 488 -4.51 14.63 22.95
N GLU A 489 -5.31 13.60 22.60
CA GLU A 489 -4.78 12.30 22.22
C GLU A 489 -3.92 12.40 20.94
N GLU A 490 -4.39 13.13 19.93
CA GLU A 490 -3.64 13.35 18.71
C GLU A 490 -2.33 14.10 18.94
N LEU A 491 -2.33 15.08 19.86
CA LEU A 491 -1.10 15.78 20.25
C LEU A 491 -0.08 14.85 20.91
N ALA A 492 -0.54 13.95 21.78
CA ALA A 492 0.32 12.95 22.40
C ALA A 492 0.89 11.97 21.35
N SER A 493 0.06 11.52 20.44
CA SER A 493 0.47 10.63 19.32
C SER A 493 1.49 11.31 18.40
N ALA A 494 1.25 12.56 18.00
CA ALA A 494 2.16 13.33 17.14
C ALA A 494 3.50 13.64 17.81
N SER A 495 3.53 13.68 19.17
CA SER A 495 4.76 13.89 19.95
C SER A 495 5.63 12.63 20.09
N GLY A 496 5.18 11.49 19.59
CA GLY A 496 5.84 10.20 19.80
C GLY A 496 5.70 9.65 21.24
N ASN A 497 4.89 10.31 22.09
CA ASN A 497 4.55 9.89 23.45
C ASN A 497 3.18 9.19 23.51
N GLY A 498 2.75 8.59 22.40
CA GLY A 498 1.56 7.73 22.41
C GLY A 498 1.79 6.60 23.40
N ASP A 499 0.88 6.44 24.38
CA ASP A 499 0.95 5.46 25.43
C ASP A 499 1.13 4.03 24.86
N VAL A 500 2.38 3.63 24.65
CA VAL A 500 2.76 2.20 24.55
C VAL A 500 2.39 1.49 25.86
N ASP A 501 2.35 2.24 26.97
CA ASP A 501 1.99 1.72 28.29
C ASP A 501 0.48 1.45 28.46
N ALA A 502 -0.42 2.14 27.77
CA ALA A 502 -1.86 1.88 27.91
C ALA A 502 -2.30 0.60 27.20
N ALA A 503 -1.69 0.25 26.08
CA ALA A 503 -1.93 -1.02 25.38
C ALA A 503 -1.22 -2.18 26.12
N ALA A 504 -0.05 -1.93 26.73
CA ALA A 504 0.66 -2.89 27.56
C ALA A 504 0.01 -3.08 28.94
N ALA A 505 -0.54 -2.01 29.54
CA ALA A 505 -1.28 -2.10 30.81
C ALA A 505 -2.68 -2.71 30.66
N ALA A 506 -3.24 -2.75 29.43
CA ALA A 506 -4.55 -3.35 29.17
C ALA A 506 -4.51 -4.84 28.88
N GLY A 507 -3.34 -5.52 28.85
CA GLY A 507 -3.40 -6.93 28.56
C GLY A 507 -2.17 -7.78 28.37
N LEU A 508 -1.02 -7.45 28.94
CA LEU A 508 0.09 -8.41 28.99
C LEU A 508 0.79 -8.40 30.36
N GLU A 509 0.07 -8.67 31.43
CA GLU A 509 0.64 -9.39 32.56
C GLU A 509 0.41 -10.88 32.27
N GLU A 510 1.47 -11.55 31.85
CA GLU A 510 1.59 -13.00 31.90
C GLU A 510 1.60 -13.43 33.36
N GLU A 511 0.42 -13.60 33.95
CA GLU A 511 0.28 -14.50 35.09
C GLU A 511 -0.19 -15.85 34.58
N GLY A 512 0.68 -16.84 34.79
CA GLY A 512 0.39 -18.24 34.51
C GLY A 512 -0.94 -18.67 35.12
N SER A 513 -1.82 -19.20 34.31
CA SER A 513 -2.89 -20.08 34.73
C SER A 513 -2.67 -21.43 34.08
N ASP A 514 -2.39 -22.39 34.96
CA ASP A 514 -2.47 -23.82 34.71
C ASP A 514 -3.80 -24.20 34.06
N ASP A 515 -3.73 -25.24 33.26
CA ASP A 515 -4.81 -26.04 32.69
C ASP A 515 -5.65 -25.42 31.57
N ASP A 516 -5.07 -25.46 30.37
CA ASP A 516 -5.74 -25.99 29.17
C ASP A 516 -4.65 -26.48 28.21
N ASP A 517 -4.70 -27.76 27.86
CA ASP A 517 -3.84 -28.48 26.91
C ASP A 517 -3.87 -27.85 25.50
N TRP A 518 -3.20 -26.71 25.34
CA TRP A 518 -2.65 -26.32 24.07
C TRP A 518 -1.19 -26.73 24.11
N GLU A 519 -0.85 -27.84 23.45
CA GLU A 519 0.53 -28.21 23.18
C GLU A 519 1.29 -26.96 22.79
N ASP A 520 2.34 -26.64 23.55
CA ASP A 520 3.31 -25.61 23.21
C ASP A 520 3.78 -25.83 21.76
N VAL A 521 3.22 -25.05 20.85
CA VAL A 521 3.75 -24.98 19.48
C VAL A 521 5.10 -24.31 19.63
N PRO A 522 6.21 -25.02 19.39
CA PRO A 522 7.53 -24.45 19.58
C PRO A 522 7.64 -23.13 18.83
N SER A 523 8.20 -22.10 19.47
CA SER A 523 8.40 -20.75 18.93
C SER A 523 9.20 -20.71 17.62
N ASN A 524 9.74 -21.84 17.17
CA ASN A 524 10.51 -22.03 15.94
C ASN A 524 9.68 -22.58 14.76
N ILE A 525 8.35 -22.78 14.89
CA ILE A 525 7.53 -23.17 13.71
C ILE A 525 7.39 -22.01 12.72
N LEU A 526 7.40 -20.76 13.19
CA LEU A 526 7.48 -19.58 12.31
C LEU A 526 8.83 -19.54 11.56
N ASP A 527 9.92 -19.94 12.19
CA ASP A 527 11.26 -20.05 11.57
C ASP A 527 11.34 -21.12 10.47
N LEU A 528 10.53 -22.17 10.57
CA LEU A 528 10.57 -23.28 9.60
C LEU A 528 9.70 -23.09 8.36
N SER A 529 8.70 -22.22 8.41
CA SER A 529 7.77 -22.04 7.28
C SER A 529 8.07 -20.85 6.37
N LEU A 530 8.78 -19.83 6.87
CA LEU A 530 9.08 -18.60 6.12
C LEU A 530 10.56 -18.26 6.05
N GLY A 531 11.44 -18.94 6.78
CA GLY A 531 12.90 -18.68 6.79
C GLY A 531 13.29 -17.30 7.34
N VAL A 532 12.38 -16.63 8.07
CA VAL A 532 12.60 -15.29 8.61
C VAL A 532 12.35 -15.31 10.12
N THR A 533 13.31 -14.84 10.90
CA THR A 533 13.20 -14.76 12.36
C THR A 533 12.29 -13.58 12.78
N LYS A 534 11.72 -13.65 14.00
CA LYS A 534 10.94 -12.54 14.58
C LYS A 534 11.73 -11.22 14.58
N GLN A 535 13.04 -11.31 14.74
CA GLN A 535 13.95 -10.16 14.77
C GLN A 535 14.17 -9.57 13.37
N GLU A 536 14.21 -10.42 12.34
CA GLU A 536 14.26 -10.02 10.92
C GLU A 536 12.93 -9.41 10.46
N LEU A 537 11.79 -9.95 10.92
CA LEU A 537 10.48 -9.33 10.68
C LEU A 537 10.38 -7.94 11.34
N MET A 538 10.96 -7.75 12.51
CA MET A 538 11.04 -6.45 13.17
C MET A 538 12.00 -5.50 12.45
N ALA A 539 13.15 -5.99 11.96
CA ALA A 539 14.11 -5.21 11.18
C ALA A 539 13.57 -4.82 9.79
N TYR A 540 12.75 -5.66 9.17
CA TYR A 540 12.02 -5.33 7.93
C TYR A 540 11.02 -4.17 8.14
N GLY A 541 10.45 -4.04 9.35
CA GLY A 541 9.59 -2.92 9.74
C GLY A 541 10.35 -1.61 9.97
N GLU A 542 11.67 -1.64 10.20
CA GLU A 542 12.47 -0.42 10.43
C GLU A 542 12.97 0.24 9.13
N GLY A 543 12.95 -0.46 8.00
CA GLY A 543 13.43 0.03 6.70
C GLY A 543 12.38 0.63 5.76
N GLY A 544 11.11 0.40 6.01
CA GLY A 544 10.00 0.90 5.18
C GLY A 544 9.42 2.20 5.74
N THR A 545 9.22 3.18 4.90
CA THR A 545 8.72 4.52 5.24
C THR A 545 7.27 4.56 5.71
N GLU A 546 6.53 3.45 5.78
CA GLU A 546 5.14 3.43 6.27
C GLU A 546 4.80 2.17 7.05
N SER A 547 4.17 2.39 8.21
CA SER A 547 3.36 1.42 8.96
C SER A 547 4.09 0.28 9.64
N THR A 548 4.79 0.55 10.70
CA THR A 548 5.04 -0.43 11.76
C THR A 548 3.85 -0.39 12.74
N PHE A 549 3.09 -1.48 12.76
CA PHE A 549 2.12 -1.89 13.80
C PHE A 549 1.81 -0.83 14.90
N GLY A 550 0.95 0.13 14.61
CA GLY A 550 0.32 0.98 15.62
C GLY A 550 1.19 2.06 16.27
N VAL A 551 2.49 2.12 16.01
CA VAL A 551 3.36 3.19 16.54
C VAL A 551 3.50 4.27 15.47
N ARG A 552 2.74 5.34 15.63
CA ARG A 552 2.79 6.50 14.76
C ARG A 552 4.16 7.18 14.90
N LYS A 553 4.87 7.39 13.78
CA LYS A 553 6.09 8.21 13.78
C LYS A 553 5.75 9.65 14.21
N ARG A 554 6.70 10.30 14.87
CA ARG A 554 6.59 11.71 15.27
C ARG A 554 6.25 12.59 14.06
N ASP A 555 5.20 13.39 14.18
CA ASP A 555 4.72 14.33 13.16
C ASP A 555 4.85 15.76 13.70
N ASP A 556 6.00 16.37 13.44
CA ASP A 556 6.33 17.71 13.95
C ASP A 556 5.40 18.80 13.39
N GLU A 557 4.84 18.64 12.19
CA GLU A 557 3.93 19.61 11.61
C GLU A 557 2.58 19.60 12.32
N THR A 558 1.97 18.43 12.48
CA THR A 558 0.72 18.25 13.21
C THR A 558 0.88 18.64 14.68
N GLN A 559 1.99 18.27 15.31
CA GLN A 559 2.32 18.67 16.67
C GLN A 559 2.38 20.19 16.80
N GLY A 560 3.12 20.87 15.91
CA GLY A 560 3.24 22.33 15.93
C GLY A 560 1.90 23.05 15.77
N PHE A 561 1.04 22.54 14.89
CA PHE A 561 -0.30 23.06 14.66
C PHE A 561 -1.21 22.89 15.89
N LEU A 562 -1.18 21.74 16.52
CA LEU A 562 -1.95 21.46 17.74
C LEU A 562 -1.45 22.28 18.93
N LEU A 563 -0.13 22.46 19.10
CA LEU A 563 0.44 23.32 20.12
C LEU A 563 -0.04 24.76 19.99
N GLN A 564 -0.01 25.31 18.77
CA GLN A 564 -0.53 26.65 18.51
C GLN A 564 -2.01 26.74 18.87
N PHE A 565 -2.82 25.76 18.46
CA PHE A 565 -4.24 25.72 18.80
C PHE A 565 -4.47 25.74 20.32
N PHE A 566 -3.77 24.89 21.10
CA PHE A 566 -3.95 24.87 22.54
C PHE A 566 -3.45 26.13 23.23
N GLN A 567 -2.38 26.76 22.75
CA GLN A 567 -1.94 28.08 23.23
C GLN A 567 -3.03 29.14 23.04
N GLU A 568 -3.65 29.21 21.85
CA GLU A 568 -4.74 30.12 21.56
C GLU A 568 -6.01 29.80 22.39
N ALA A 569 -6.36 28.51 22.47
CA ALA A 569 -7.54 28.06 23.23
C ALA A 569 -7.41 28.36 24.72
N SER A 570 -6.21 28.23 25.31
CA SER A 570 -5.97 28.50 26.74
C SER A 570 -6.27 29.96 27.13
N THR A 571 -6.23 30.89 26.19
CA THR A 571 -6.55 32.31 26.42
C THR A 571 -8.05 32.61 26.38
N LYS A 572 -8.87 31.67 25.90
CA LYS A 572 -10.33 31.88 25.75
C LYS A 572 -11.07 31.74 27.09
N PRO A 573 -12.08 32.58 27.35
CA PRO A 573 -12.98 32.39 28.49
C PRO A 573 -13.69 31.03 28.38
N GLY A 574 -13.74 30.26 29.45
CA GLY A 574 -14.38 28.94 29.49
C GLY A 574 -13.44 27.77 29.26
N PHE A 575 -12.22 27.98 28.74
CA PHE A 575 -11.26 26.89 28.59
C PHE A 575 -10.84 26.28 29.94
N GLN A 576 -10.76 27.07 31.00
CA GLN A 576 -10.45 26.56 32.33
C GLN A 576 -11.54 25.63 32.88
N GLU A 577 -12.82 25.94 32.62
CA GLU A 577 -13.92 25.06 33.00
C GLU A 577 -13.86 23.75 32.21
N LEU A 578 -13.60 23.85 30.92
CA LEU A 578 -13.41 22.67 30.05
C LEU A 578 -12.21 21.85 30.48
N PHE A 579 -11.05 22.48 30.75
CA PHE A 579 -9.85 21.81 31.25
C PHE A 579 -10.11 21.04 32.54
N ALA A 580 -10.97 21.54 33.43
CA ALA A 580 -11.35 20.84 34.65
C ALA A 580 -12.22 19.58 34.40
N THR A 581 -12.80 19.44 33.19
CA THR A 581 -13.56 18.23 32.81
C THR A 581 -12.70 17.14 32.20
N LEU A 582 -11.44 17.44 31.87
CA LEU A 582 -10.48 16.47 31.35
C LEU A 582 -10.00 15.53 32.45
N THR A 583 -9.63 14.31 32.07
CA THR A 583 -9.00 13.37 33.01
C THR A 583 -7.64 13.87 33.51
N PRO A 584 -7.13 13.41 34.66
CA PRO A 584 -5.81 13.79 35.14
C PRO A 584 -4.70 13.54 34.12
N SER A 585 -4.74 12.41 33.40
CA SER A 585 -3.77 12.08 32.33
C SER A 585 -3.82 13.10 31.18
N GLU A 586 -5.02 13.46 30.68
CA GLU A 586 -5.18 14.47 29.62
C GLU A 586 -4.70 15.86 30.09
N GLN A 587 -4.97 16.23 31.34
CA GLN A 587 -4.49 17.48 31.92
C GLN A 587 -2.95 17.52 32.02
N ASP A 588 -2.33 16.40 32.40
CA ASP A 588 -0.87 16.30 32.49
C ASP A 588 -0.21 16.31 31.11
N LYS A 589 -0.82 15.67 30.10
CA LYS A 589 -0.38 15.79 28.70
C LYS A 589 -0.33 17.26 28.25
N LEU A 590 -1.36 18.05 28.57
CA LEU A 590 -1.38 19.48 28.22
C LEU A 590 -0.42 20.35 29.06
N ARG A 591 -0.19 20.02 30.34
CA ARG A 591 0.77 20.75 31.22
C ARG A 591 2.23 20.52 30.81
N ASN A 592 2.55 19.35 30.34
CA ASN A 592 3.92 18.98 29.94
C ASN A 592 4.34 19.56 28.58
N LEU A 593 3.46 20.29 27.92
CA LEU A 593 3.68 20.90 26.61
C LEU A 593 4.07 22.39 26.67
N GLY A 594 4.14 22.98 27.87
CA GLY A 594 4.46 24.39 28.12
C GLY A 594 5.92 24.69 28.43
#